data_a55aa7c0730d8b27f925aeaf3de874a6
#
_entry.id   a55aa7c0730d8b27f925aeaf3de874a6
#
_cell.length_a   1.000
_cell.length_b   1.000
_cell.length_c   1.000
_cell.angle_alpha   90.00
_cell.angle_beta   90.00
_cell.angle_gamma   90.00
#
_symmetry.space_group_name_H-M   'P 1'
#
loop_
_entity.id
_entity.type
_entity.pdbx_description
1 polymer ?
#
loop_
_entity_poly.entity_id
_entity_poly.type
_entity_poly.pdbx_seq_one_letter_code
_entity_poly.pdbx_strand_id
1 'polypeptide(L)'
;GSEMCIRDRFGGVGVGWMNYFAFMIIAVFISGLMVGRTPEFLCKKVEAREMKIASIVALLHPFVILVGTALACYLFVYAPSFVEGEGGWVNNPGFHGLSEFLYEYTSSAANNGSGFEGLADNTWFWNYSCGIVLILSRFIPIIGQVAIAGLLAGKKYIPETSGTLKTDSVTFSAMTFAVIFIVAALSFFPVHALSTIAEHLSL
;
A
#
# COMPACT_ATOMS: atom_id res chain seq x y z
N GLY A 1 2.84 -18.04 -1.54
CA GLY A 1 1.69 -17.20 -1.24
C GLY A 1 1.90 -16.25 -0.06
N SER A 2 2.33 -16.75 1.11
CA SER A 2 2.50 -15.90 2.32
C SER A 2 3.62 -14.88 2.20
N GLU A 3 4.71 -15.19 1.54
CA GLU A 3 5.81 -14.24 1.32
C GLU A 3 5.41 -13.08 0.41
N MET A 4 4.59 -13.34 -0.60
CA MET A 4 4.05 -12.30 -1.47
C MET A 4 3.12 -11.35 -0.72
N CYS A 5 2.19 -11.85 0.10
CA CYS A 5 1.31 -11.00 0.89
C CYS A 5 2.07 -10.05 1.84
N ILE A 6 3.20 -10.49 2.40
CA ILE A 6 4.04 -9.63 3.25
C ILE A 6 4.76 -8.57 2.41
N ARG A 7 5.28 -8.93 1.24
CA ARG A 7 5.92 -7.99 0.31
C ARG A 7 4.93 -6.96 -0.24
N ASP A 8 3.74 -7.39 -0.60
CA ASP A 8 2.70 -6.55 -1.19
C ASP A 8 2.24 -5.46 -0.24
N ARG A 9 2.25 -5.71 1.06
CA ARG A 9 1.85 -4.73 2.06
C ARG A 9 2.91 -3.66 2.32
N PHE A 10 4.18 -4.03 2.30
CA PHE A 10 5.28 -3.13 2.63
C PHE A 10 6.05 -2.63 1.39
N GLY A 11 5.75 -3.15 0.21
CA GLY A 11 6.51 -2.90 -1.01
C GLY A 11 7.76 -3.79 -1.11
N GLY A 12 8.50 -3.65 -2.21
CA GLY A 12 9.68 -4.46 -2.49
C GLY A 12 10.87 -4.19 -1.56
N VAL A 13 12.01 -4.79 -1.89
CA VAL A 13 13.26 -4.66 -1.13
C VAL A 13 13.66 -3.18 -0.99
N GLY A 14 13.87 -2.72 0.25
CA GLY A 14 14.20 -1.33 0.60
C GLY A 14 12.97 -0.45 0.84
N VAL A 15 12.00 -0.44 -0.05
CA VAL A 15 10.76 0.34 0.09
C VAL A 15 9.89 -0.19 1.22
N GLY A 16 9.88 -1.51 1.44
CA GLY A 16 9.14 -2.11 2.54
C GLY A 16 9.51 -1.58 3.91
N TRP A 17 10.80 -1.38 4.17
CA TRP A 17 11.27 -0.76 5.41
C TRP A 17 10.82 0.69 5.54
N MET A 18 10.87 1.44 4.44
CA MET A 18 10.40 2.84 4.42
C MET A 18 8.90 2.94 4.70
N ASN A 19 8.09 2.05 4.12
CA ASN A 19 6.66 2.01 4.40
C ASN A 19 6.37 1.66 5.86
N TYR A 20 7.11 0.72 6.45
CA TYR A 20 7.00 0.43 7.89
C TYR A 20 7.28 1.68 8.74
N PHE A 21 8.28 2.47 8.37
CA PHE A 21 8.56 3.74 9.04
C PHE A 21 7.40 4.74 8.95
N ALA A 22 6.69 4.82 7.82
CA ALA A 22 5.48 5.62 7.70
C ALA A 22 4.40 5.17 8.69
N PHE A 23 4.20 3.86 8.83
CA PHE A 23 3.25 3.32 9.81
C PHE A 23 3.67 3.62 11.25
N MET A 24 4.96 3.60 11.58
CA MET A 24 5.44 4.04 12.90
C MET A 24 5.10 5.51 13.18
N ILE A 25 5.28 6.40 12.23
CA ILE A 25 4.90 7.82 12.37
C ILE A 25 3.39 7.97 12.61
N ILE A 26 2.57 7.22 11.86
CA ILE A 26 1.11 7.20 12.03
C ILE A 26 0.75 6.68 13.43
N ALA A 27 1.37 5.60 13.88
CA ALA A 27 1.12 5.03 15.21
C ALA A 27 1.48 6.00 16.34
N VAL A 28 2.63 6.67 16.24
CA VAL A 28 3.04 7.72 17.19
C VAL A 28 2.02 8.85 17.24
N PHE A 29 1.56 9.29 16.07
CA PHE A 29 0.61 10.40 15.99
C PHE A 29 -0.75 10.02 16.60
N ILE A 30 -1.30 8.85 16.24
CA ILE A 30 -2.58 8.36 16.77
C ILE A 30 -2.49 8.17 18.29
N SER A 31 -1.45 7.50 18.79
CA SER A 31 -1.26 7.25 20.21
C SER A 31 -1.09 8.56 20.99
N GLY A 32 -0.38 9.53 20.45
CA GLY A 32 -0.25 10.87 21.05
C GLY A 32 -1.60 11.55 21.21
N LEU A 33 -2.43 11.52 20.15
CA LEU A 33 -3.77 12.10 20.19
C LEU A 33 -4.70 11.38 21.17
N MET A 34 -4.65 10.06 21.24
CA MET A 34 -5.51 9.28 22.14
C MET A 34 -5.22 9.57 23.61
N VAL A 35 -3.96 9.84 23.96
CA VAL A 35 -3.53 10.13 25.34
C VAL A 35 -3.61 11.65 25.63
N GLY A 36 -3.94 12.48 24.64
CA GLY A 36 -3.99 13.94 24.78
C GLY A 36 -2.60 14.58 24.93
N ARG A 37 -1.58 13.96 24.38
CA ARG A 37 -0.19 14.44 24.43
C ARG A 37 0.33 14.77 23.04
N THR A 38 1.36 15.62 23.00
CA THR A 38 2.07 15.91 21.75
C THR A 38 2.76 14.67 21.22
N PRO A 39 2.46 14.22 19.99
CA PRO A 39 3.15 13.09 19.40
C PRO A 39 4.63 13.42 19.17
N GLU A 40 5.52 12.62 19.72
CA GLU A 40 6.96 12.80 19.63
C GLU A 40 7.61 11.52 19.09
N PHE A 41 8.50 11.68 18.12
CA PHE A 41 9.28 10.59 17.54
C PHE A 41 10.76 10.98 17.52
N LEU A 42 11.62 10.15 18.10
CA LEU A 42 13.06 10.41 18.24
C LEU A 42 13.34 11.80 18.86
N CYS A 43 12.66 12.12 19.92
CA CYS A 43 12.78 13.40 20.63
C CYS A 43 12.45 14.62 19.74
N LYS A 44 11.60 14.46 18.75
CA LYS A 44 11.14 15.51 17.84
C LYS A 44 9.64 15.45 17.68
N LYS A 45 8.98 16.62 17.67
CA LYS A 45 7.54 16.71 17.53
C LYS A 45 7.08 16.33 16.13
N VAL A 46 6.15 15.38 16.05
CA VAL A 46 5.46 15.03 14.80
C VAL A 46 4.25 15.96 14.62
N GLU A 47 4.21 16.67 13.53
CA GLU A 47 3.17 17.64 13.22
C GLU A 47 2.38 17.24 11.96
N ALA A 48 1.39 18.07 11.60
CA ALA A 48 0.50 17.78 10.48
C ALA A 48 1.22 17.61 9.13
N ARG A 49 2.39 18.20 8.96
CA ARG A 49 3.15 18.09 7.69
C ARG A 49 3.69 16.67 7.51
N GLU A 50 4.38 16.16 8.52
CA GLU A 50 4.92 14.80 8.51
C GLU A 50 3.79 13.78 8.41
N MET A 51 2.70 14.00 9.14
CA MET A 51 1.55 13.12 9.13
C MET A 51 0.86 13.06 7.76
N LYS A 52 0.71 14.19 7.06
CA LYS A 52 0.16 14.20 5.70
C LYS A 52 1.00 13.35 4.74
N ILE A 53 2.32 13.51 4.79
CA ILE A 53 3.22 12.74 3.92
C ILE A 53 3.14 11.24 4.28
N ALA A 54 3.19 10.89 5.56
CA ALA A 54 3.10 9.52 6.01
C ALA A 54 1.77 8.86 5.59
N SER A 55 0.65 9.59 5.69
CA SER A 55 -0.67 9.10 5.26
C SER A 55 -0.73 8.89 3.75
N ILE A 56 -0.19 9.81 2.94
CA ILE A 56 -0.13 9.65 1.49
C ILE A 56 0.70 8.41 1.12
N VAL A 57 1.86 8.22 1.74
CA VAL A 57 2.72 7.06 1.50
C VAL A 57 2.02 5.76 1.90
N ALA A 58 1.36 5.72 3.07
CA ALA A 58 0.67 4.52 3.55
C ALA A 58 -0.53 4.11 2.69
N LEU A 59 -1.25 5.09 2.12
CA LEU A 59 -2.43 4.85 1.29
C LEU A 59 -2.12 4.70 -0.20
N LEU A 60 -0.90 4.99 -0.62
CA LEU A 60 -0.52 4.96 -2.03
C LEU A 60 -0.69 3.57 -2.66
N HIS A 61 -0.15 2.53 -2.02
CA HIS A 61 -0.22 1.16 -2.55
C HIS A 61 -1.68 0.69 -2.71
N PRO A 62 -2.53 0.73 -1.68
CA PRO A 62 -3.95 0.40 -1.85
C PRO A 62 -4.63 1.22 -2.96
N PHE A 63 -4.32 2.50 -3.04
CA PHE A 63 -4.92 3.39 -4.04
C PHE A 63 -4.55 2.96 -5.46
N VAL A 64 -3.28 2.81 -5.78
CA VAL A 64 -2.85 2.46 -7.15
C VAL A 64 -3.28 1.05 -7.55
N ILE A 65 -3.29 0.11 -6.61
CA ILE A 65 -3.75 -1.27 -6.85
C ILE A 65 -5.25 -1.28 -7.17
N LEU A 66 -6.07 -0.68 -6.32
CA LEU A 66 -7.52 -0.73 -6.48
C LEU A 66 -7.99 0.07 -7.69
N VAL A 67 -7.40 1.24 -7.93
CA VAL A 67 -7.73 2.06 -9.11
C VAL A 67 -7.26 1.37 -10.39
N GLY A 68 -6.05 0.80 -10.42
CA GLY A 68 -5.55 0.03 -11.56
C GLY A 68 -6.43 -1.17 -11.87
N THR A 69 -6.78 -1.96 -10.85
CA THR A 69 -7.68 -3.10 -11.00
C THR A 69 -9.05 -2.69 -11.52
N ALA A 70 -9.65 -1.64 -10.95
CA ALA A 70 -10.95 -1.14 -11.38
C ALA A 70 -10.92 -0.65 -12.83
N LEU A 71 -9.85 0.05 -13.23
CA LEU A 71 -9.65 0.52 -14.60
C LEU A 71 -9.51 -0.65 -15.58
N ALA A 72 -8.72 -1.67 -15.23
CA ALA A 72 -8.56 -2.86 -16.07
C ALA A 72 -9.89 -3.61 -16.23
N CYS A 73 -10.63 -3.83 -15.14
CA CYS A 73 -11.94 -4.46 -15.20
C CYS A 73 -12.93 -3.65 -16.05
N TYR A 74 -12.96 -2.34 -15.89
CA TYR A 74 -13.82 -1.46 -16.69
C TYR A 74 -13.48 -1.54 -18.17
N LEU A 75 -12.22 -1.41 -18.54
CA LEU A 75 -11.77 -1.47 -19.93
C LEU A 75 -11.97 -2.86 -20.54
N PHE A 76 -11.81 -3.92 -19.76
CA PHE A 76 -12.07 -5.28 -20.22
C PHE A 76 -13.52 -5.48 -20.65
N VAL A 77 -14.48 -4.91 -19.91
CA VAL A 77 -15.90 -5.03 -20.22
C VAL A 77 -16.32 -4.15 -21.39
N TYR A 78 -15.82 -2.89 -21.45
CA TYR A 78 -16.31 -1.89 -22.41
C TYR A 78 -15.42 -1.69 -23.64
N ALA A 79 -14.15 -2.05 -23.56
CA ALA A 79 -13.18 -1.90 -24.64
C ALA A 79 -12.17 -3.06 -24.64
N PRO A 80 -12.64 -4.32 -24.80
CA PRO A 80 -11.79 -5.50 -24.70
C PRO A 80 -10.60 -5.47 -25.67
N SER A 81 -10.80 -5.02 -26.90
CA SER A 81 -9.74 -4.93 -27.90
C SER A 81 -8.58 -4.02 -27.51
N PHE A 82 -8.81 -3.03 -26.65
CA PHE A 82 -7.75 -2.14 -26.16
C PHE A 82 -6.83 -2.84 -25.16
N VAL A 83 -7.37 -3.77 -24.42
CA VAL A 83 -6.70 -4.44 -23.29
C VAL A 83 -6.13 -5.78 -23.72
N GLU A 84 -6.83 -6.52 -24.60
CA GLU A 84 -6.50 -7.90 -24.97
C GLU A 84 -5.25 -7.99 -25.87
N GLY A 85 -4.98 -7.02 -26.73
CA GLY A 85 -3.94 -7.20 -27.74
C GLY A 85 -4.20 -8.43 -28.62
N GLU A 86 -3.20 -8.91 -29.33
CA GLU A 86 -3.29 -10.15 -30.11
C GLU A 86 -3.11 -11.36 -29.19
N GLY A 87 -4.20 -12.10 -28.90
CA GLY A 87 -4.09 -13.43 -28.33
C GLY A 87 -4.88 -13.80 -27.08
N GLY A 88 -5.84 -12.96 -26.64
CA GLY A 88 -6.65 -13.28 -25.45
C GLY A 88 -5.80 -13.33 -24.15
N TRP A 89 -6.15 -12.63 -23.13
CA TRP A 89 -5.21 -12.31 -22.03
C TRP A 89 -5.70 -12.69 -20.63
N VAL A 90 -6.93 -13.13 -20.50
CA VAL A 90 -7.49 -13.62 -19.23
C VAL A 90 -7.68 -15.12 -19.33
N ASN A 91 -7.03 -15.83 -18.42
CA ASN A 91 -7.17 -17.30 -18.38
C ASN A 91 -8.54 -17.71 -17.83
N ASN A 92 -9.07 -16.94 -16.90
CA ASN A 92 -10.36 -17.19 -16.27
C ASN A 92 -11.31 -16.00 -16.49
N PRO A 93 -12.18 -16.03 -17.50
CA PRO A 93 -13.14 -14.97 -17.77
C PRO A 93 -14.22 -14.88 -16.67
N GLY A 94 -14.84 -13.71 -16.56
CA GLY A 94 -15.88 -13.45 -15.57
C GLY A 94 -15.33 -13.01 -14.22
N PHE A 95 -15.98 -13.40 -13.13
CA PHE A 95 -15.59 -12.98 -11.78
C PHE A 95 -14.24 -13.52 -11.34
N HIS A 96 -13.79 -14.64 -11.87
CA HIS A 96 -12.45 -15.19 -11.63
C HIS A 96 -11.32 -14.29 -12.16
N GLY A 97 -11.55 -13.55 -13.23
CA GLY A 97 -10.57 -12.61 -13.81
C GLY A 97 -10.24 -11.44 -12.90
N LEU A 98 -11.11 -11.08 -11.96
CA LEU A 98 -10.83 -10.01 -10.99
C LEU A 98 -9.58 -10.31 -10.15
N SER A 99 -9.39 -11.56 -9.75
CA SER A 99 -8.21 -11.99 -8.99
C SER A 99 -6.93 -11.89 -9.81
N GLU A 100 -6.98 -12.15 -11.10
CA GLU A 100 -5.83 -12.00 -12.01
C GLU A 100 -5.41 -10.53 -12.12
N PHE A 101 -6.35 -9.61 -12.32
CA PHE A 101 -6.08 -8.17 -12.39
C PHE A 101 -5.59 -7.61 -11.07
N LEU A 102 -6.24 -7.97 -9.98
CA LEU A 102 -5.85 -7.53 -8.64
C LEU A 102 -4.43 -7.96 -8.30
N TYR A 103 -4.09 -9.22 -8.65
CA TYR A 103 -2.76 -9.74 -8.42
C TYR A 103 -1.70 -9.03 -9.25
N GLU A 104 -1.96 -8.77 -10.54
CA GLU A 104 -1.03 -8.10 -11.44
C GLU A 104 -0.67 -6.69 -10.93
N TYR A 105 -1.67 -5.89 -10.56
CA TYR A 105 -1.42 -4.57 -9.97
C TYR A 105 -0.80 -4.64 -8.58
N THR A 106 -1.14 -5.63 -7.77
CA THR A 106 -0.52 -5.85 -6.46
C THR A 106 0.97 -6.18 -6.62
N SER A 107 1.30 -7.08 -7.54
CA SER A 107 2.68 -7.45 -7.85
C SER A 107 3.49 -6.28 -8.42
N SER A 108 2.89 -5.50 -9.33
CA SER A 108 3.51 -4.30 -9.89
C SER A 108 3.75 -3.23 -8.83
N ALA A 109 2.77 -2.97 -7.94
CA ALA A 109 2.92 -2.01 -6.85
C ALA A 109 3.99 -2.45 -5.84
N ALA A 110 4.10 -3.74 -5.54
CA ALA A 110 5.13 -4.29 -4.68
C ALA A 110 6.50 -4.42 -5.36
N ASN A 111 6.58 -4.15 -6.66
CA ASN A 111 7.78 -4.27 -7.49
C ASN A 111 8.33 -5.72 -7.57
N ASN A 112 7.45 -6.71 -7.52
CA ASN A 112 7.81 -8.13 -7.61
C ASN A 112 7.99 -8.58 -9.07
N GLY A 113 7.16 -8.08 -9.99
CA GLY A 113 7.18 -8.44 -11.42
C GLY A 113 6.66 -9.85 -11.71
N SER A 114 5.77 -10.39 -10.87
CA SER A 114 5.10 -11.67 -11.09
C SER A 114 3.65 -11.44 -11.50
N GLY A 115 3.17 -12.20 -12.46
CA GLY A 115 1.77 -12.27 -12.86
C GLY A 115 1.13 -13.60 -12.53
N PHE A 116 -0.17 -13.73 -12.69
CA PHE A 116 -0.84 -15.02 -12.68
C PHE A 116 -0.47 -15.80 -13.94
N GLU A 117 -0.19 -17.07 -13.77
CA GLU A 117 0.08 -17.97 -14.89
C GLU A 117 -1.17 -18.05 -15.79
N GLY A 118 -1.01 -17.76 -17.08
CA GLY A 118 -2.12 -17.67 -18.04
C GLY A 118 -2.64 -16.25 -18.33
N LEU A 119 -2.29 -15.26 -17.51
CA LEU A 119 -2.48 -13.85 -17.88
C LEU A 119 -1.46 -13.46 -18.96
N ALA A 120 -1.92 -13.10 -20.14
CA ALA A 120 -1.06 -12.57 -21.20
C ALA A 120 -0.76 -11.08 -20.92
N ASP A 121 0.17 -10.83 -20.02
CA ASP A 121 0.53 -9.49 -19.55
C ASP A 121 1.41 -8.69 -20.51
N ASN A 122 1.95 -9.31 -21.55
CA ASN A 122 2.78 -8.65 -22.55
C ASN A 122 1.93 -7.92 -23.61
N THR A 123 1.06 -7.04 -23.19
CA THR A 123 0.30 -6.15 -24.05
C THR A 123 0.69 -4.70 -23.81
N TRP A 124 0.36 -3.83 -24.77
CA TRP A 124 0.59 -2.39 -24.61
C TRP A 124 -0.04 -1.83 -23.32
N PHE A 125 -1.29 -2.22 -23.04
CA PHE A 125 -2.01 -1.78 -21.86
C PHE A 125 -1.30 -2.18 -20.56
N TRP A 126 -1.00 -3.47 -20.40
CA TRP A 126 -0.35 -3.99 -19.19
C TRP A 126 1.04 -3.41 -19.00
N ASN A 127 1.86 -3.37 -20.06
CA ASN A 127 3.22 -2.83 -19.97
C ASN A 127 3.26 -1.38 -19.50
N TYR A 128 2.36 -0.52 -20.01
CA TYR A 128 2.34 0.88 -19.58
C TYR A 128 1.67 1.09 -18.24
N SER A 129 0.52 0.48 -17.98
CA SER A 129 -0.21 0.65 -16.73
C SER A 129 0.58 0.12 -15.53
N CYS A 130 1.12 -1.09 -15.63
CA CYS A 130 1.98 -1.68 -14.61
C CYS A 130 3.28 -0.89 -14.43
N GLY A 131 3.88 -0.40 -15.52
CA GLY A 131 5.07 0.45 -15.47
C GLY A 131 4.82 1.75 -14.69
N ILE A 132 3.70 2.42 -14.91
CA ILE A 132 3.30 3.63 -14.15
C ILE A 132 3.10 3.29 -12.68
N VAL A 133 2.37 2.23 -12.37
CA VAL A 133 2.12 1.78 -11.00
C VAL A 133 3.44 1.48 -10.28
N LEU A 134 4.36 0.78 -10.95
CA LEU A 134 5.69 0.44 -10.43
C LEU A 134 6.51 1.70 -10.08
N ILE A 135 6.52 2.69 -10.97
CA ILE A 135 7.25 3.95 -10.75
C ILE A 135 6.65 4.72 -9.57
N LEU A 136 5.33 4.88 -9.52
CA LEU A 136 4.65 5.59 -8.45
C LEU A 136 4.89 4.90 -7.09
N SER A 137 4.72 3.58 -7.06
CA SER A 137 4.84 2.79 -5.83
C SER A 137 6.27 2.68 -5.30
N ARG A 138 7.27 2.94 -6.14
CA ARG A 138 8.66 2.96 -5.72
C ARG A 138 9.14 4.35 -5.30
N PHE A 139 8.97 5.33 -6.16
CA PHE A 139 9.60 6.63 -5.96
C PHE A 139 8.86 7.52 -4.96
N ILE A 140 7.52 7.48 -4.91
CA ILE A 140 6.75 8.30 -3.96
C ILE A 140 7.06 7.92 -2.49
N PRO A 141 7.12 6.64 -2.08
CA PRO A 141 7.55 6.28 -0.74
C PRO A 141 8.97 6.73 -0.41
N ILE A 142 9.91 6.59 -1.34
CA ILE A 142 11.31 7.03 -1.14
C ILE A 142 11.35 8.55 -0.89
N ILE A 143 10.75 9.33 -1.79
CA ILE A 143 10.72 10.79 -1.67
C ILE A 143 9.98 11.21 -0.40
N GLY A 144 8.86 10.57 -0.08
CA GLY A 144 8.08 10.87 1.11
C GLY A 144 8.85 10.66 2.40
N GLN A 145 9.58 9.54 2.52
CA GLN A 145 10.38 9.26 3.71
C GLN A 145 11.57 10.21 3.87
N VAL A 146 12.25 10.51 2.77
CA VAL A 146 13.34 11.51 2.78
C VAL A 146 12.81 12.89 3.16
N ALA A 147 11.62 13.26 2.67
CA ALA A 147 10.97 14.52 3.05
C ALA A 147 10.60 14.55 4.54
N ILE A 148 10.05 13.47 5.10
CA ILE A 148 9.77 13.37 6.54
C ILE A 148 11.06 13.50 7.36
N ALA A 149 12.11 12.78 6.96
CA ALA A 149 13.41 12.87 7.63
C ALA A 149 13.97 14.29 7.60
N GLY A 150 13.89 14.97 6.46
CA GLY A 150 14.30 16.37 6.31
C GLY A 150 13.52 17.34 7.19
N LEU A 151 12.18 17.16 7.26
CA LEU A 151 11.33 17.97 8.14
C LEU A 151 11.66 17.75 9.62
N LEU A 152 11.86 16.48 10.02
CA LEU A 152 12.24 16.15 11.39
C LEU A 152 13.65 16.65 11.74
N ALA A 153 14.60 16.60 10.80
CA ALA A 153 15.96 17.08 11.02
C ALA A 153 16.00 18.56 11.38
N GLY A 154 15.18 19.38 10.75
CA GLY A 154 15.08 20.82 11.02
C GLY A 154 14.40 21.19 12.34
N LYS A 155 13.81 20.24 13.07
CA LYS A 155 13.08 20.52 14.32
C LYS A 155 14.00 20.52 15.53
N LYS A 156 13.61 21.32 16.55
CA LYS A 156 14.31 21.37 17.83
C LYS A 156 14.16 20.04 18.59
N TYR A 157 15.20 19.69 19.30
CA TYR A 157 15.20 18.55 20.23
C TYR A 157 14.28 18.85 21.43
N ILE A 158 13.44 17.90 21.78
CA ILE A 158 12.58 17.95 22.95
C ILE A 158 13.06 16.85 23.89
N PRO A 159 13.45 17.14 25.16
CA PRO A 159 13.84 16.11 26.09
C PRO A 159 12.64 15.22 26.44
N GLU A 160 12.90 13.93 26.63
CA GLU A 160 11.86 12.98 27.03
C GLU A 160 11.24 13.39 28.37
N THR A 161 9.93 13.36 28.44
CA THR A 161 9.16 13.60 29.65
C THR A 161 8.50 12.30 30.11
N SER A 162 8.00 12.28 31.35
CA SER A 162 7.25 11.12 31.88
C SER A 162 6.01 10.77 31.03
N GLY A 163 5.67 11.63 30.10
CA GLY A 163 4.55 11.47 29.19
C GLY A 163 4.90 11.07 27.75
N THR A 164 6.16 11.04 27.39
CA THR A 164 6.58 10.63 26.06
C THR A 164 6.34 9.12 25.87
N LEU A 165 5.70 8.72 24.79
CA LEU A 165 5.54 7.31 24.45
C LEU A 165 6.89 6.77 24.00
N LYS A 166 7.47 5.86 24.80
CA LYS A 166 8.73 5.22 24.47
C LYS A 166 8.55 4.29 23.28
N THR A 167 9.32 4.51 22.23
CA THR A 167 9.28 3.73 20.99
C THR A 167 9.88 2.32 21.12
N ASP A 168 10.59 2.04 22.22
CA ASP A 168 11.14 0.74 22.60
C ASP A 168 10.20 -0.10 23.49
N SER A 169 8.98 0.37 23.72
CA SER A 169 8.00 -0.30 24.57
C SER A 169 7.15 -1.34 23.80
N VAL A 170 6.74 -2.39 24.51
CA VAL A 170 5.80 -3.39 24.01
C VAL A 170 4.47 -2.73 23.57
N THR A 171 4.03 -1.71 24.30
CA THR A 171 2.83 -0.94 23.98
C THR A 171 2.94 -0.26 22.61
N PHE A 172 4.09 0.35 22.32
CA PHE A 172 4.32 0.96 21.00
C PHE A 172 4.33 -0.08 19.87
N SER A 173 4.97 -1.22 20.09
CA SER A 173 4.98 -2.32 19.11
C SER A 173 3.57 -2.85 18.84
N ALA A 174 2.76 -3.03 19.88
CA ALA A 174 1.38 -3.46 19.75
C ALA A 174 0.52 -2.43 19.02
N MET A 175 0.68 -1.13 19.30
CA MET A 175 -0.02 -0.05 18.60
C MET A 175 0.37 0.02 17.13
N THR A 176 1.64 -0.09 16.79
CA THR A 176 2.12 -0.10 15.42
C THR A 176 1.55 -1.30 14.65
N PHE A 177 1.57 -2.47 15.26
CA PHE A 177 0.95 -3.67 14.69
C PHE A 177 -0.55 -3.47 14.45
N ALA A 178 -1.28 -2.93 15.42
CA ALA A 178 -2.71 -2.66 15.29
C ALA A 178 -3.01 -1.68 14.15
N VAL A 179 -2.24 -0.61 14.01
CA VAL A 179 -2.37 0.36 12.91
C VAL A 179 -2.15 -0.31 11.56
N ILE A 180 -1.09 -1.10 11.42
CA ILE A 180 -0.81 -1.84 10.19
C ILE A 180 -1.95 -2.80 9.87
N PHE A 181 -2.40 -3.58 10.86
CA PHE A 181 -3.46 -4.55 10.67
C PHE A 181 -4.78 -3.89 10.24
N ILE A 182 -5.18 -2.81 10.91
CA ILE A 182 -6.43 -2.09 10.60
C ILE A 182 -6.37 -1.47 9.19
N VAL A 183 -5.28 -0.78 8.86
CA VAL A 183 -5.13 -0.17 7.53
C VAL A 183 -5.17 -1.23 6.44
N ALA A 184 -4.50 -2.36 6.66
CA ALA A 184 -4.49 -3.44 5.70
C ALA A 184 -5.87 -4.12 5.55
N ALA A 185 -6.55 -4.38 6.66
CA ALA A 185 -7.89 -4.96 6.63
C ALA A 185 -8.88 -4.04 5.90
N LEU A 186 -8.88 -2.75 6.21
CA LEU A 186 -9.77 -1.79 5.54
C LEU A 186 -9.45 -1.60 4.06
N SER A 187 -8.19 -1.74 3.66
CA SER A 187 -7.76 -1.52 2.27
C SER A 187 -8.12 -2.68 1.34
N PHE A 188 -7.92 -3.92 1.76
CA PHE A 188 -8.00 -5.09 0.87
C PHE A 188 -9.10 -6.07 1.21
N PHE A 189 -9.53 -6.18 2.46
CA PHE A 189 -10.57 -7.12 2.85
C PHE A 189 -11.88 -6.94 2.06
N PRO A 190 -12.39 -5.72 1.80
CA PRO A 190 -13.62 -5.55 1.02
C PRO A 190 -13.53 -6.15 -0.38
N VAL A 191 -12.39 -5.97 -1.07
CA VAL A 191 -12.20 -6.49 -2.43
C VAL A 191 -12.14 -8.01 -2.42
N HIS A 192 -11.37 -8.60 -1.50
CA HIS A 192 -11.28 -10.06 -1.39
C HIS A 192 -12.60 -10.71 -1.00
N ALA A 193 -13.36 -10.11 -0.07
CA ALA A 193 -14.66 -10.61 0.31
C ALA A 193 -15.69 -10.52 -0.83
N LEU A 194 -15.74 -9.38 -1.52
CA LEU A 194 -16.68 -9.16 -2.61
C LEU A 194 -16.38 -10.04 -3.82
N SER A 195 -15.10 -10.25 -4.18
CA SER A 195 -14.75 -11.09 -5.33
C SER A 195 -15.13 -12.55 -5.09
N THR A 196 -14.82 -13.11 -3.92
CA THR A 196 -15.17 -14.51 -3.60
C THR A 196 -16.67 -14.75 -3.47
N ILE A 197 -17.41 -13.77 -2.93
CA ILE A 197 -18.88 -13.84 -2.86
C ILE A 197 -19.50 -13.73 -4.27
N ALA A 198 -19.03 -12.82 -5.10
CA ALA A 198 -19.50 -12.66 -6.47
C ALA A 198 -19.23 -13.92 -7.30
N GLU A 199 -18.05 -14.51 -7.16
CA GLU A 199 -17.69 -15.78 -7.78
C GLU A 199 -18.65 -16.90 -7.35
N HIS A 200 -18.88 -17.06 -6.04
CA HIS A 200 -19.78 -18.09 -5.51
C HIS A 200 -21.22 -17.92 -6.01
N LEU A 201 -21.72 -16.69 -6.11
CA LEU A 201 -23.08 -16.41 -6.58
C LEU A 201 -23.23 -16.52 -8.11
N SER A 202 -22.13 -16.60 -8.86
CA SER A 202 -22.13 -16.73 -10.32
C SER A 202 -22.05 -18.19 -10.81
N LEU A 203 -21.78 -19.13 -9.90
CA LEU A 203 -21.83 -20.56 -10.15
C LEU A 203 -23.27 -21.06 -10.18
#